data_531e8439e5c759345a217c4fb3d58d06
#
_entry.id   531e8439e5c759345a217c4fb3d58d06
#
_cell.length_a   1.000
_cell.length_b   1.000
_cell.length_c   1.000
_cell.angle_alpha   90.00
_cell.angle_beta   90.00
_cell.angle_gamma   90.00
#
_symmetry.space_group_name_H-M   'P 1'
#
loop_
_entity.id
_entity.type
_entity.pdbx_description
1 polymer ?
#
loop_
_entity_poly.entity_id
_entity_poly.type
_entity_poly.pdbx_seq_one_letter_code
_entity_poly.pdbx_strand_id
1 'polypeptide(L)'
;MKDRVLGKDLKVSPVGLGCMGMTHAYGAPADEKEMAKLLEKAVDMGYTFFDTAECYTGVRPDGTTAYNEELVGEALKPFRDKVVIATKCGVRHLGDRLEVDCSPQAIRKAVEGSLRRLQTDHIDLYYQHRVDPNVEPEVVADTMAQLMKEGKITHWGISEASEDYLRRAHAVCPVTAIQNRLSMMYRDYEALFPTLEELNVGFVAFSPLANGLLSACYRDTSQFENSAA
;
A
#
# COMPACT_ATOMS: atom_id res chain seq x y z
N MET A 1 -16.37 -5.74 -12.92
CA MET A 1 -16.61 -4.53 -12.10
C MET A 1 -16.39 -3.29 -12.97
N LYS A 2 -16.96 -2.11 -12.65
CA LYS A 2 -16.69 -0.88 -13.42
C LYS A 2 -15.39 -0.26 -12.89
N ASP A 3 -14.37 -0.13 -13.72
CA ASP A 3 -13.06 0.42 -13.34
C ASP A 3 -13.15 1.82 -12.75
N ARG A 4 -12.15 2.15 -11.96
CA ARG A 4 -11.83 3.49 -11.47
C ARG A 4 -10.53 3.97 -12.07
N VAL A 5 -10.34 5.27 -12.15
CA VAL A 5 -9.08 5.88 -12.56
C VAL A 5 -8.52 6.65 -11.36
N LEU A 6 -7.31 6.33 -10.96
CA LEU A 6 -6.55 7.08 -9.98
C LEU A 6 -5.64 8.07 -10.73
N GLY A 7 -5.65 9.32 -10.28
CA GLY A 7 -4.92 10.37 -10.95
C GLY A 7 -5.32 10.50 -12.42
N LYS A 8 -4.34 10.64 -13.29
CA LYS A 8 -4.55 10.90 -14.71
C LYS A 8 -5.04 9.68 -15.49
N ASP A 9 -4.47 8.50 -15.25
CA ASP A 9 -4.59 7.37 -16.18
C ASP A 9 -4.44 5.97 -15.54
N LEU A 10 -4.15 5.85 -14.24
CA LEU A 10 -4.01 4.55 -13.59
C LEU A 10 -5.37 3.88 -13.37
N LYS A 11 -5.71 2.94 -14.24
CA LYS A 11 -6.96 2.17 -14.15
C LYS A 11 -6.83 1.04 -13.13
N VAL A 12 -7.81 0.95 -12.23
CA VAL A 12 -7.86 -0.08 -11.20
C VAL A 12 -9.30 -0.60 -11.02
N SER A 13 -9.44 -1.81 -10.49
CA SER A 13 -10.74 -2.27 -9.99
C SER A 13 -11.22 -1.37 -8.84
N PRO A 14 -12.54 -1.17 -8.67
CA PRO A 14 -13.09 -0.28 -7.64
C PRO A 14 -12.82 -0.77 -6.22
N VAL A 15 -12.53 -2.06 -6.07
CA VAL A 15 -12.09 -2.69 -4.81
C VAL A 15 -10.69 -3.25 -5.06
N GLY A 16 -9.73 -2.80 -4.26
CA GLY A 16 -8.39 -3.36 -4.20
C GLY A 16 -8.29 -4.44 -3.12
N LEU A 17 -7.39 -5.39 -3.31
CA LEU A 17 -7.08 -6.41 -2.31
C LEU A 17 -5.83 -6.01 -1.52
N GLY A 18 -6.01 -5.65 -0.23
CA GLY A 18 -4.90 -5.45 0.70
C GLY A 18 -4.31 -6.79 1.13
N CYS A 19 -3.02 -6.97 0.90
CA CYS A 19 -2.34 -8.24 1.16
C CYS A 19 -1.68 -8.31 2.55
N MET A 20 -1.66 -7.21 3.31
CA MET A 20 -0.97 -7.12 4.61
C MET A 20 -1.24 -8.31 5.54
N GLY A 21 -2.50 -8.67 5.69
CA GLY A 21 -2.91 -9.74 6.63
C GLY A 21 -2.45 -11.15 6.26
N MET A 22 -1.83 -11.34 5.09
CA MET A 22 -1.31 -12.65 4.68
C MET A 22 0.00 -13.02 5.41
N THR A 23 0.77 -12.00 5.83
CA THR A 23 2.08 -12.22 6.49
C THR A 23 2.29 -11.35 7.72
N HIS A 24 1.46 -10.31 7.95
CA HIS A 24 1.73 -9.26 8.92
C HIS A 24 0.48 -8.86 9.71
N ALA A 25 0.66 -8.38 10.94
CA ALA A 25 -0.32 -7.74 11.82
C ALA A 25 -1.40 -8.62 12.46
N TYR A 26 -1.80 -9.73 11.86
CA TYR A 26 -2.92 -10.56 12.35
C TYR A 26 -2.49 -11.98 12.77
N GLY A 27 -1.35 -12.10 13.41
CA GLY A 27 -0.81 -13.37 13.89
C GLY A 27 0.31 -13.92 13.01
N ALA A 28 0.53 -15.21 13.05
CA ALA A 28 1.54 -15.87 12.21
C ALA A 28 1.21 -15.74 10.72
N PRO A 29 2.23 -15.73 9.84
CA PRO A 29 2.01 -15.80 8.41
C PRO A 29 1.08 -16.95 8.02
N ALA A 30 0.14 -16.67 7.12
CA ALA A 30 -0.76 -17.67 6.58
C ALA A 30 -0.01 -18.64 5.65
N ASP A 31 -0.64 -19.77 5.31
CA ASP A 31 -0.07 -20.71 4.34
C ASP A 31 0.08 -20.03 2.96
N GLU A 32 1.30 -20.00 2.43
CA GLU A 32 1.63 -19.30 1.20
C GLU A 32 0.89 -19.86 -0.01
N LYS A 33 0.68 -21.19 -0.06
CA LYS A 33 -0.03 -21.84 -1.18
C LYS A 33 -1.51 -21.50 -1.17
N GLU A 34 -2.11 -21.40 0.01
CA GLU A 34 -3.51 -20.98 0.13
C GLU A 34 -3.66 -19.50 -0.21
N MET A 35 -2.71 -18.66 0.19
CA MET A 35 -2.74 -17.24 -0.15
C MET A 35 -2.50 -17.00 -1.65
N ALA A 36 -1.60 -17.76 -2.28
CA ALA A 36 -1.42 -17.70 -3.74
C ALA A 36 -2.71 -18.04 -4.49
N LYS A 37 -3.39 -19.13 -4.11
CA LYS A 37 -4.70 -19.50 -4.68
C LYS A 37 -5.77 -18.41 -4.47
N LEU A 38 -5.74 -17.73 -3.31
CA LEU A 38 -6.65 -16.63 -3.02
C LEU A 38 -6.38 -15.45 -3.96
N LEU A 39 -5.11 -15.10 -4.20
CA LEU A 39 -4.71 -14.05 -5.13
C LEU A 39 -5.12 -14.38 -6.59
N GLU A 40 -4.86 -15.60 -7.06
CA GLU A 40 -5.32 -16.09 -8.37
C GLU A 40 -6.85 -15.97 -8.51
N LYS A 41 -7.58 -16.46 -7.50
CA LYS A 41 -9.04 -16.37 -7.48
C LYS A 41 -9.53 -14.91 -7.49
N ALA A 42 -8.85 -13.99 -6.84
CA ALA A 42 -9.19 -12.58 -6.87
C ALA A 42 -9.05 -12.02 -8.29
N VAL A 43 -7.98 -12.38 -9.01
CA VAL A 43 -7.81 -12.02 -10.44
C VAL A 43 -8.97 -12.54 -11.27
N ASP A 44 -9.34 -13.82 -11.11
CA ASP A 44 -10.47 -14.44 -11.82
C ASP A 44 -11.81 -13.76 -11.53
N MET A 45 -11.97 -13.20 -10.33
CA MET A 45 -13.13 -12.40 -9.92
C MET A 45 -13.11 -10.96 -10.46
N GLY A 46 -12.06 -10.56 -11.17
CA GLY A 46 -11.90 -9.25 -11.77
C GLY A 46 -11.26 -8.19 -10.86
N TYR A 47 -10.55 -8.60 -9.81
CA TYR A 47 -9.66 -7.69 -9.09
C TYR A 47 -8.42 -7.42 -9.95
N THR A 48 -8.09 -6.15 -10.10
CA THR A 48 -6.88 -5.71 -10.81
C THR A 48 -5.94 -4.90 -9.92
N PHE A 49 -6.30 -4.62 -8.68
CA PHE A 49 -5.54 -3.77 -7.77
C PHE A 49 -5.15 -4.52 -6.50
N PHE A 50 -3.85 -4.73 -6.30
CA PHE A 50 -3.26 -5.47 -5.19
C PHE A 50 -2.29 -4.57 -4.43
N ASP A 51 -2.43 -4.51 -3.10
CA ASP A 51 -1.68 -3.59 -2.24
C ASP A 51 -0.84 -4.35 -1.22
N THR A 52 0.45 -4.10 -1.22
CA THR A 52 1.44 -4.63 -0.27
C THR A 52 2.33 -3.51 0.30
N ALA A 53 3.41 -3.85 1.00
CA ALA A 53 4.46 -2.93 1.43
C ALA A 53 5.76 -3.69 1.77
N GLU A 54 6.91 -3.02 1.67
CA GLU A 54 8.21 -3.59 2.05
C GLU A 54 8.26 -4.03 3.52
N CYS A 55 7.56 -3.31 4.40
CA CYS A 55 7.55 -3.59 5.84
C CYS A 55 6.55 -4.68 6.25
N TYR A 56 5.73 -5.20 5.34
CA TYR A 56 4.79 -6.27 5.68
C TYR A 56 5.53 -7.61 5.74
N THR A 57 6.08 -7.89 6.91
CA THR A 57 6.82 -9.11 7.18
C THR A 57 6.25 -9.82 8.40
N GLY A 58 6.44 -11.12 8.45
CA GLY A 58 6.14 -11.95 9.60
C GLY A 58 7.24 -12.97 9.83
N VAL A 59 7.16 -13.73 10.91
CA VAL A 59 8.11 -14.78 11.23
C VAL A 59 7.42 -16.13 11.05
N ARG A 60 7.98 -17.00 10.20
CA ARG A 60 7.49 -18.37 10.00
C ARG A 60 7.81 -19.25 11.21
N PRO A 61 7.16 -20.39 11.36
CA PRO A 61 7.44 -21.33 12.47
C PRO A 61 8.90 -21.82 12.54
N ASP A 62 9.61 -21.81 11.42
CA ASP A 62 11.02 -22.16 11.33
C ASP A 62 11.98 -21.00 11.68
N GLY A 63 11.44 -19.84 12.04
CA GLY A 63 12.21 -18.64 12.39
C GLY A 63 12.62 -17.79 11.18
N THR A 64 12.30 -18.17 9.95
CA THR A 64 12.60 -17.39 8.76
C THR A 64 11.61 -16.25 8.57
N THR A 65 12.01 -15.19 7.86
CA THR A 65 11.16 -14.07 7.56
C THR A 65 10.23 -14.39 6.36
N ALA A 66 8.94 -14.17 6.55
CA ALA A 66 7.95 -14.17 5.47
C ALA A 66 7.80 -12.75 4.92
N TYR A 67 8.17 -12.51 3.66
CA TYR A 67 7.98 -11.23 3.00
C TYR A 67 6.68 -11.23 2.19
N ASN A 68 5.81 -10.26 2.47
CA ASN A 68 4.54 -10.13 1.75
C ASN A 68 4.76 -9.90 0.25
N GLU A 69 5.74 -9.07 -0.11
CA GLU A 69 6.07 -8.78 -1.50
C GLU A 69 6.55 -10.03 -2.28
N GLU A 70 7.23 -10.98 -1.63
CA GLU A 70 7.64 -12.24 -2.27
C GLU A 70 6.41 -13.09 -2.61
N LEU A 71 5.49 -13.25 -1.66
CA LEU A 71 4.23 -13.97 -1.88
C LEU A 71 3.40 -13.34 -2.99
N VAL A 72 3.23 -12.01 -2.95
CA VAL A 72 2.44 -11.28 -3.96
C VAL A 72 3.10 -11.35 -5.33
N GLY A 73 4.42 -11.16 -5.40
CA GLY A 73 5.18 -11.22 -6.65
C GLY A 73 5.12 -12.59 -7.31
N GLU A 74 5.32 -13.67 -6.56
CA GLU A 74 5.24 -15.03 -7.08
C GLU A 74 3.84 -15.39 -7.56
N ALA A 75 2.81 -15.12 -6.74
CA ALA A 75 1.43 -15.46 -7.08
C ALA A 75 0.88 -14.66 -8.26
N LEU A 76 1.24 -13.39 -8.39
CA LEU A 76 0.73 -12.52 -9.46
C LEU A 76 1.60 -12.50 -10.72
N LYS A 77 2.77 -13.15 -10.71
CA LYS A 77 3.66 -13.22 -11.87
C LYS A 77 2.97 -13.67 -13.18
N PRO A 78 2.10 -14.69 -13.18
CA PRO A 78 1.37 -15.10 -14.40
C PRO A 78 0.37 -14.05 -14.91
N PHE A 79 0.02 -13.10 -14.08
CA PHE A 79 -1.00 -12.09 -14.35
C PHE A 79 -0.43 -10.67 -14.41
N ARG A 80 0.90 -10.53 -14.41
CA ARG A 80 1.59 -9.23 -14.21
C ARG A 80 1.06 -8.13 -15.12
N ASP A 81 0.82 -8.42 -16.39
CA ASP A 81 0.30 -7.46 -17.39
C ASP A 81 -1.18 -7.10 -17.21
N LYS A 82 -1.89 -7.79 -16.32
CA LYS A 82 -3.33 -7.61 -16.08
C LYS A 82 -3.66 -6.95 -14.75
N VAL A 83 -2.63 -6.76 -13.91
CA VAL A 83 -2.80 -6.27 -12.53
C VAL A 83 -1.96 -5.04 -12.27
N VAL A 84 -2.44 -4.23 -11.36
CA VAL A 84 -1.73 -3.09 -10.76
C VAL A 84 -1.24 -3.53 -9.39
N ILE A 85 0.06 -3.55 -9.18
CA ILE A 85 0.69 -3.85 -7.91
C ILE A 85 1.12 -2.53 -7.25
N ALA A 86 0.54 -2.24 -6.10
CA ALA A 86 0.96 -1.15 -5.24
C ALA A 86 1.84 -1.68 -4.11
N THR A 87 2.95 -1.03 -3.86
CA THR A 87 3.77 -1.25 -2.66
C THR A 87 4.26 0.07 -2.08
N LYS A 88 4.91 0.02 -0.92
CA LYS A 88 5.19 1.20 -0.12
C LYS A 88 6.60 1.15 0.46
N CYS A 89 7.24 2.32 0.62
CA CYS A 89 8.57 2.48 1.21
C CYS A 89 8.59 3.44 2.41
N GLY A 90 9.72 3.46 3.08
CA GLY A 90 10.05 4.44 4.09
C GLY A 90 9.62 4.09 5.51
N VAL A 91 9.11 2.88 5.74
CA VAL A 91 8.74 2.40 7.07
C VAL A 91 9.46 1.09 7.39
N ARG A 92 10.04 1.02 8.57
CA ARG A 92 10.64 -0.20 9.12
C ARG A 92 10.11 -0.49 10.51
N HIS A 93 9.92 -1.76 10.81
CA HIS A 93 9.62 -2.22 12.16
C HIS A 93 10.92 -2.55 12.90
N LEU A 94 11.17 -1.87 14.02
CA LEU A 94 12.27 -2.13 14.94
C LEU A 94 11.69 -2.56 16.29
N GLY A 95 11.33 -3.84 16.40
CA GLY A 95 10.52 -4.34 17.53
C GLY A 95 9.17 -3.62 17.57
N ASP A 96 8.85 -2.99 18.70
CA ASP A 96 7.58 -2.26 18.91
C ASP A 96 7.60 -0.81 18.36
N ARG A 97 8.69 -0.40 17.72
CA ARG A 97 8.82 0.95 17.18
C ARG A 97 8.75 0.95 15.65
N LEU A 98 8.10 1.97 15.12
CA LEU A 98 8.18 2.30 13.69
C LEU A 98 9.30 3.32 13.51
N GLU A 99 10.23 3.00 12.61
CA GLU A 99 11.19 3.96 12.08
C GLU A 99 10.71 4.43 10.72
N VAL A 100 10.74 5.74 10.50
CA VAL A 100 10.41 6.33 9.20
C VAL A 100 11.66 6.96 8.63
N ASP A 101 12.04 6.57 7.41
CA ASP A 101 13.15 7.14 6.66
C ASP A 101 12.76 7.26 5.20
N CYS A 102 12.43 8.49 4.80
CA CYS A 102 12.08 8.84 3.42
C CYS A 102 13.20 9.64 2.74
N SER A 103 14.45 9.49 3.20
CA SER A 103 15.60 10.04 2.49
C SER A 103 15.70 9.46 1.07
N PRO A 104 16.25 10.21 0.10
CA PRO A 104 16.45 9.72 -1.26
C PRO A 104 17.20 8.39 -1.32
N GLN A 105 18.19 8.21 -0.46
CA GLN A 105 18.97 6.96 -0.38
C GLN A 105 18.10 5.79 0.12
N ALA A 106 17.28 6.02 1.15
CA ALA A 106 16.40 4.99 1.69
C ALA A 106 15.33 4.59 0.66
N ILE A 107 14.67 5.56 0.02
CA ILE A 107 13.67 5.31 -1.03
C ILE A 107 14.28 4.51 -2.19
N ARG A 108 15.46 4.89 -2.68
CA ARG A 108 16.15 4.18 -3.77
C ARG A 108 16.53 2.75 -3.38
N LYS A 109 17.02 2.54 -2.15
CA LYS A 109 17.33 1.21 -1.64
C LYS A 109 16.05 0.35 -1.51
N ALA A 110 14.98 0.95 -1.03
CA ALA A 110 13.70 0.28 -0.84
C ALA A 110 13.10 -0.20 -2.17
N VAL A 111 13.07 0.67 -3.21
CA VAL A 111 12.52 0.30 -4.52
C VAL A 111 13.26 -0.88 -5.15
N GLU A 112 14.60 -0.92 -5.05
CA GLU A 112 15.39 -2.06 -5.55
C GLU A 112 15.06 -3.36 -4.79
N GLY A 113 14.81 -3.24 -3.48
CA GLY A 113 14.36 -4.36 -2.65
C GLY A 113 12.99 -4.87 -3.10
N SER A 114 12.04 -3.95 -3.28
CA SER A 114 10.67 -4.27 -3.70
C SER A 114 10.62 -4.90 -5.09
N LEU A 115 11.36 -4.36 -6.07
CA LEU A 115 11.45 -4.94 -7.43
C LEU A 115 11.95 -6.39 -7.40
N ARG A 116 12.98 -6.68 -6.58
CA ARG A 116 13.49 -8.05 -6.44
C ARG A 116 12.47 -8.99 -5.80
N ARG A 117 11.83 -8.57 -4.70
CA ARG A 117 10.85 -9.41 -3.98
C ARG A 117 9.58 -9.63 -4.80
N LEU A 118 9.11 -8.60 -5.50
CA LEU A 118 7.96 -8.68 -6.40
C LEU A 118 8.28 -9.40 -7.74
N GLN A 119 9.56 -9.70 -8.02
CA GLN A 119 10.01 -10.35 -9.25
C GLN A 119 9.52 -9.62 -10.53
N THR A 120 9.57 -8.30 -10.52
CA THR A 120 9.11 -7.43 -11.61
C THR A 120 10.16 -6.36 -11.93
N ASP A 121 10.11 -5.81 -13.13
CA ASP A 121 10.97 -4.72 -13.59
C ASP A 121 10.45 -3.33 -13.24
N HIS A 122 9.15 -3.23 -12.90
CA HIS A 122 8.53 -1.97 -12.49
C HIS A 122 7.43 -2.18 -11.45
N ILE A 123 7.14 -1.14 -10.69
CA ILE A 123 6.02 -1.04 -9.74
C ILE A 123 4.99 -0.08 -10.32
N ASP A 124 3.72 -0.49 -10.36
CA ASP A 124 2.67 0.34 -10.95
C ASP A 124 2.32 1.55 -10.08
N LEU A 125 2.26 1.39 -8.77
CA LEU A 125 1.96 2.46 -7.83
C LEU A 125 2.86 2.34 -6.59
N TYR A 126 3.75 3.30 -6.40
CA TYR A 126 4.71 3.30 -5.31
C TYR A 126 4.37 4.37 -4.29
N TYR A 127 4.08 3.97 -3.05
CA TYR A 127 3.70 4.89 -2.01
C TYR A 127 4.87 5.26 -1.08
N GLN A 128 4.94 6.54 -0.71
CA GLN A 128 5.51 6.92 0.57
C GLN A 128 4.56 6.44 1.68
N HIS A 129 5.00 5.48 2.51
CA HIS A 129 4.12 4.78 3.46
C HIS A 129 3.68 5.65 4.63
N ARG A 130 4.59 6.51 5.12
CA ARG A 130 4.34 7.54 6.14
C ARG A 130 5.14 8.78 5.83
N VAL A 131 4.64 9.93 6.24
CA VAL A 131 5.37 11.18 6.15
C VAL A 131 6.55 11.14 7.12
N ASP A 132 7.74 11.45 6.62
CA ASP A 132 8.94 11.61 7.43
C ASP A 132 9.08 13.09 7.80
N PRO A 133 9.02 13.45 9.09
CA PRO A 133 9.12 14.85 9.51
C PRO A 133 10.51 15.48 9.27
N ASN A 134 11.52 14.67 8.95
CA ASN A 134 12.88 15.13 8.70
C ASN A 134 13.19 15.33 7.21
N VAL A 135 12.25 15.01 6.31
CA VAL A 135 12.44 15.12 4.87
C VAL A 135 11.30 15.92 4.25
N GLU A 136 11.65 17.01 3.59
CA GLU A 136 10.67 17.87 2.92
C GLU A 136 9.92 17.15 1.80
N PRO A 137 8.63 17.43 1.60
CA PRO A 137 7.81 16.77 0.58
C PRO A 137 8.37 16.92 -0.83
N GLU A 138 9.01 18.05 -1.13
CA GLU A 138 9.64 18.32 -2.43
C GLU A 138 10.80 17.36 -2.71
N VAL A 139 11.59 17.00 -1.69
CA VAL A 139 12.71 16.06 -1.81
C VAL A 139 12.22 14.65 -2.10
N VAL A 140 11.14 14.23 -1.42
CA VAL A 140 10.50 12.93 -1.70
C VAL A 140 9.92 12.92 -3.11
N ALA A 141 9.17 13.95 -3.48
CA ALA A 141 8.53 14.06 -4.80
C ALA A 141 9.56 14.07 -5.95
N ASP A 142 10.68 14.78 -5.80
CA ASP A 142 11.77 14.76 -6.78
C ASP A 142 12.39 13.37 -6.92
N THR A 143 12.58 12.66 -5.80
CA THR A 143 13.07 11.28 -5.82
C THR A 143 12.12 10.35 -6.57
N MET A 144 10.81 10.48 -6.34
CA MET A 144 9.79 9.70 -7.06
C MET A 144 9.76 10.03 -8.55
N ALA A 145 9.89 11.32 -8.92
CA ALA A 145 10.01 11.74 -10.32
C ALA A 145 11.21 11.11 -11.02
N GLN A 146 12.36 11.02 -10.33
CA GLN A 146 13.53 10.35 -10.86
C GLN A 146 13.30 8.85 -11.06
N LEU A 147 12.66 8.17 -10.10
CA LEU A 147 12.33 6.74 -10.23
C LEU A 147 11.35 6.46 -11.37
N MET A 148 10.39 7.37 -11.60
CA MET A 148 9.49 7.29 -12.77
C MET A 148 10.27 7.45 -14.08
N LYS A 149 11.19 8.41 -14.15
CA LYS A 149 12.07 8.60 -15.32
C LYS A 149 12.98 7.41 -15.59
N GLU A 150 13.42 6.72 -14.54
CA GLU A 150 14.20 5.49 -14.61
C GLU A 150 13.36 4.26 -15.02
N GLY A 151 12.04 4.39 -15.08
CA GLY A 151 11.11 3.29 -15.38
C GLY A 151 10.91 2.29 -14.24
N LYS A 152 11.41 2.57 -13.04
CA LYS A 152 11.28 1.69 -11.87
C LYS A 152 9.88 1.72 -11.25
N ILE A 153 9.20 2.86 -11.36
CA ILE A 153 7.81 3.03 -10.96
C ILE A 153 7.06 3.75 -12.08
N THR A 154 5.77 3.47 -12.24
CA THR A 154 4.95 4.17 -13.25
C THR A 154 4.14 5.30 -12.64
N HIS A 155 3.68 5.12 -11.40
CA HIS A 155 2.90 6.10 -10.64
C HIS A 155 3.39 6.12 -9.19
N TRP A 156 3.11 7.22 -8.50
CA TRP A 156 3.41 7.32 -7.08
C TRP A 156 2.28 7.92 -6.26
N GLY A 157 2.32 7.66 -4.95
CA GLY A 157 1.32 8.15 -4.02
C GLY A 157 1.89 8.39 -2.62
N ILE A 158 1.02 8.87 -1.72
CA ILE A 158 1.37 9.16 -0.33
C ILE A 158 0.30 8.55 0.57
N SER A 159 0.72 7.98 1.71
CA SER A 159 -0.20 7.49 2.73
C SER A 159 -0.20 8.41 3.95
N GLU A 160 -1.40 8.77 4.41
CA GLU A 160 -1.66 9.59 5.61
C GLU A 160 -0.94 10.95 5.63
N ALA A 161 -0.97 11.67 4.50
CA ALA A 161 -0.45 13.02 4.40
C ALA A 161 -1.51 14.09 4.71
N SER A 162 -1.06 15.25 5.21
CA SER A 162 -1.86 16.45 5.32
C SER A 162 -2.08 17.10 3.94
N GLU A 163 -3.04 18.00 3.85
CA GLU A 163 -3.29 18.77 2.64
C GLU A 163 -2.05 19.57 2.19
N ASP A 164 -1.41 20.26 3.13
CA ASP A 164 -0.21 21.05 2.84
C ASP A 164 0.92 20.18 2.27
N TYR A 165 1.19 19.04 2.90
CA TYR A 165 2.19 18.09 2.41
C TYR A 165 1.87 17.61 0.99
N LEU A 166 0.61 17.23 0.76
CA LEU A 166 0.15 16.76 -0.55
C LEU A 166 0.34 17.84 -1.61
N ARG A 167 -0.08 19.10 -1.36
CA ARG A 167 0.04 20.19 -2.32
C ARG A 167 1.49 20.49 -2.68
N ARG A 168 2.37 20.54 -1.69
CA ARG A 168 3.80 20.78 -1.90
C ARG A 168 4.45 19.66 -2.73
N ALA A 169 4.18 18.41 -2.37
CA ALA A 169 4.69 17.25 -3.10
C ALA A 169 4.16 17.21 -4.55
N HIS A 170 2.85 17.43 -4.72
CA HIS A 170 2.17 17.40 -6.02
C HIS A 170 2.71 18.49 -6.98
N ALA A 171 3.11 19.65 -6.46
CA ALA A 171 3.67 20.74 -7.26
C ALA A 171 5.02 20.37 -7.92
N VAL A 172 5.79 19.45 -7.32
CA VAL A 172 7.07 18.95 -7.86
C VAL A 172 6.85 17.76 -8.80
N CYS A 173 6.08 16.78 -8.34
CA CYS A 173 5.74 15.59 -9.13
C CYS A 173 4.26 15.25 -8.88
N PRO A 174 3.40 15.26 -9.90
CA PRO A 174 1.99 14.97 -9.72
C PRO A 174 1.75 13.66 -9.00
N VAL A 175 1.09 13.73 -7.84
CA VAL A 175 0.71 12.57 -7.02
C VAL A 175 -0.49 11.89 -7.69
N THR A 176 -0.41 10.58 -7.88
CA THR A 176 -1.49 9.80 -8.50
C THR A 176 -2.60 9.45 -7.51
N ALA A 177 -2.22 9.07 -6.29
CA ALA A 177 -3.18 8.68 -5.27
C ALA A 177 -2.70 9.01 -3.85
N ILE A 178 -3.66 9.29 -2.98
CA ILE A 178 -3.46 9.28 -1.53
C ILE A 178 -4.13 8.04 -0.94
N GLN A 179 -3.44 7.36 -0.01
CA GLN A 179 -4.00 6.21 0.68
C GLN A 179 -4.21 6.53 2.15
N ASN A 180 -5.47 6.76 2.55
CA ASN A 180 -5.80 7.17 3.91
C ASN A 180 -6.88 6.25 4.51
N ARG A 181 -6.94 6.20 5.85
CA ARG A 181 -8.00 5.48 6.55
C ARG A 181 -9.35 6.12 6.23
N LEU A 182 -10.31 5.29 5.83
CA LEU A 182 -11.71 5.71 5.67
C LEU A 182 -12.63 4.54 5.94
N SER A 183 -13.56 4.72 6.87
CA SER A 183 -14.62 3.77 7.16
C SER A 183 -15.85 4.51 7.72
N MET A 184 -16.93 3.81 7.99
CA MET A 184 -18.07 4.39 8.70
C MET A 184 -17.70 4.89 10.12
N MET A 185 -16.60 4.38 10.69
CA MET A 185 -16.09 4.71 12.03
C MET A 185 -14.97 5.77 12.02
N TYR A 186 -14.42 6.11 10.85
CA TYR A 186 -13.30 7.05 10.73
C TYR A 186 -13.43 7.87 9.45
N ARG A 187 -13.67 9.18 9.58
CA ARG A 187 -14.02 10.08 8.47
C ARG A 187 -13.17 11.36 8.42
N ASP A 188 -12.11 11.46 9.21
CA ASP A 188 -11.31 12.68 9.40
C ASP A 188 -10.68 13.18 8.09
N TYR A 189 -10.42 12.28 7.15
CA TYR A 189 -9.83 12.64 5.85
C TYR A 189 -10.83 13.10 4.78
N GLU A 190 -12.13 13.15 5.09
CA GLU A 190 -13.12 13.68 4.13
C GLU A 190 -12.89 15.17 3.81
N ALA A 191 -12.27 15.90 4.73
CA ALA A 191 -11.87 17.29 4.51
C ALA A 191 -10.88 17.47 3.33
N LEU A 192 -10.16 16.40 2.93
CA LEU A 192 -9.25 16.43 1.79
C LEU A 192 -9.95 16.28 0.43
N PHE A 193 -11.18 15.79 0.37
CA PHE A 193 -11.83 15.45 -0.89
C PHE A 193 -11.87 16.63 -1.90
N PRO A 194 -12.20 17.88 -1.51
CA PRO A 194 -12.15 19.00 -2.45
C PRO A 194 -10.76 19.22 -3.07
N THR A 195 -9.70 19.08 -2.26
CA THR A 195 -8.31 19.19 -2.71
C THR A 195 -7.93 18.06 -3.66
N LEU A 196 -8.38 16.83 -3.39
CA LEU A 196 -8.11 15.69 -4.26
C LEU A 196 -8.79 15.85 -5.62
N GLU A 197 -10.02 16.39 -5.65
CA GLU A 197 -10.73 16.73 -6.89
C GLU A 197 -10.01 17.83 -7.68
N GLU A 198 -9.60 18.91 -7.00
CA GLU A 198 -8.84 20.01 -7.59
C GLU A 198 -7.55 19.53 -8.25
N LEU A 199 -6.78 18.68 -7.55
CA LEU A 199 -5.49 18.19 -8.00
C LEU A 199 -5.57 16.94 -8.89
N ASN A 200 -6.78 16.39 -9.10
CA ASN A 200 -6.99 15.13 -9.79
C ASN A 200 -6.18 13.96 -9.16
N VAL A 201 -6.22 13.85 -7.84
CA VAL A 201 -5.57 12.79 -7.05
C VAL A 201 -6.60 11.75 -6.64
N GLY A 202 -6.33 10.48 -6.89
CA GLY A 202 -7.21 9.38 -6.48
C GLY A 202 -7.20 9.16 -4.97
N PHE A 203 -8.34 8.77 -4.39
CA PHE A 203 -8.42 8.37 -2.99
C PHE A 203 -8.52 6.85 -2.87
N VAL A 204 -7.60 6.25 -2.12
CA VAL A 204 -7.58 4.82 -1.80
C VAL A 204 -7.86 4.65 -0.31
N ALA A 205 -9.02 4.05 0.02
CA ALA A 205 -9.41 3.81 1.40
C ALA A 205 -8.74 2.56 1.96
N PHE A 206 -7.99 2.66 3.06
CA PHE A 206 -7.59 1.48 3.83
C PHE A 206 -8.44 1.30 5.08
N SER A 207 -8.48 0.08 5.61
CA SER A 207 -9.31 -0.34 6.75
C SER A 207 -10.80 0.04 6.63
N PRO A 208 -11.46 -0.17 5.48
CA PRO A 208 -12.87 0.22 5.30
C PRO A 208 -13.82 -0.56 6.20
N LEU A 209 -13.40 -1.73 6.70
CA LEU A 209 -14.16 -2.56 7.63
C LEU A 209 -13.76 -2.34 9.10
N ALA A 210 -12.99 -1.28 9.41
CA ALA A 210 -12.53 -0.94 10.77
C ALA A 210 -11.92 -2.16 11.49
N ASN A 211 -10.90 -2.79 10.86
CA ASN A 211 -10.23 -4.01 11.34
C ASN A 211 -11.17 -5.19 11.61
N GLY A 212 -12.26 -5.29 10.85
CA GLY A 212 -13.25 -6.35 10.96
C GLY A 212 -14.48 -6.00 11.82
N LEU A 213 -14.47 -4.89 12.55
CA LEU A 213 -15.62 -4.46 13.37
C LEU A 213 -16.91 -4.32 12.55
N LEU A 214 -16.78 -3.80 11.31
CA LEU A 214 -17.92 -3.59 10.41
C LEU A 214 -18.25 -4.81 9.54
N SER A 215 -17.61 -5.96 9.78
CA SER A 215 -17.85 -7.20 9.01
C SER A 215 -19.05 -8.01 9.50
N ALA A 216 -19.70 -7.59 10.58
CA ALA A 216 -20.74 -8.34 11.30
C ALA A 216 -20.27 -9.71 11.88
N CYS A 217 -18.96 -9.95 11.96
CA CYS A 217 -18.41 -11.14 12.61
C CYS A 217 -18.53 -11.08 14.14
N TYR A 218 -18.56 -9.86 14.69
CA TYR A 218 -18.60 -9.63 16.14
C TYR A 218 -20.02 -9.28 16.56
N ARG A 219 -20.51 -9.94 17.61
CA ARG A 219 -21.88 -9.78 18.13
C ARG A 219 -21.94 -9.09 19.49
N ASP A 220 -20.84 -9.13 20.24
CA ASP A 220 -20.69 -8.51 21.55
C ASP A 220 -19.23 -8.18 21.86
N THR A 221 -18.98 -7.44 22.94
CA THR A 221 -17.65 -6.98 23.34
C THR A 221 -16.77 -8.07 23.94
N SER A 222 -17.31 -9.20 24.37
CA SER A 222 -16.54 -10.31 24.97
C SER A 222 -15.56 -10.93 23.99
N GLN A 223 -15.81 -10.80 22.69
CA GLN A 223 -14.96 -11.31 21.61
C GLN A 223 -13.66 -10.49 21.44
N PHE A 224 -13.55 -9.32 22.10
CA PHE A 224 -12.36 -8.46 22.06
C PHE A 224 -11.48 -8.57 23.32
N GLU A 225 -11.94 -9.24 24.38
CA GLU A 225 -11.22 -9.30 25.67
C GLU A 225 -9.85 -9.97 25.59
N ASN A 226 -9.55 -10.73 24.52
CA ASN A 226 -8.29 -11.42 24.30
C ASN A 226 -7.61 -11.05 22.95
N SER A 227 -8.12 -10.06 22.21
CA SER A 227 -7.46 -9.58 21.02
C SER A 227 -6.48 -8.47 21.40
N ALA A 228 -5.19 -8.71 21.22
CA ALA A 228 -4.22 -7.61 21.21
C ALA A 228 -4.63 -6.63 20.09
N ALA A 229 -5.04 -5.42 20.49
CA ALA A 229 -5.39 -4.34 19.62
C ALA A 229 -4.15 -3.76 18.95
#